data_3161064c3de762fbe9765adac3b75545
#
_entry.id   3161064c3de762fbe9765adac3b75545
#
_cell.length_a   1.000
_cell.length_b   1.000
_cell.length_c   1.000
_cell.angle_alpha   90.00
_cell.angle_beta   90.00
_cell.angle_gamma   90.00
#
_symmetry.space_group_name_H-M   'P 1'
#
loop_
_entity.id
_entity.type
_entity.pdbx_description
1 polymer ?
#
loop_
_entity_poly.entity_id
_entity_poly.type
_entity_poly.pdbx_seq_one_letter_code
_entity_poly.pdbx_strand_id
1 'polypeptide(L)'
;MRRLLILLFLPTVVLAHEFWLQPASFRVAAGAAATLRLLVGENFTGKAWARPTRRVRRFVRCGPGGGADSTDLRPALLADSLAPALTCAAPGTHLLALTSRLAYLELPAAEFTAYLREEGLGYALRQRQEAGEATTKPGREAYQRCAKALVLATSGPRLPSAAADTAFRRVLGLPLELVPEQNPYRLRPGAALTVRVLRQGQPVPGAQVQVWQVSAPDAKLKSAPAVTHFTAYSNAQGRLLLRLNGAGPYLLATVRMENAPPALGLPGTTARPDWLSTWASLTFGGPDMPTNAH
;
A
#
# COMPACT_ATOMS: atom_id res chain seq x y z
N MET A 1 28.88 -41.29 21.87
CA MET A 1 27.52 -41.03 21.34
C MET A 1 27.46 -39.59 20.87
N ARG A 2 27.61 -39.34 19.56
CA ARG A 2 27.52 -38.01 18.94
C ARG A 2 26.04 -37.68 18.71
N ARG A 3 25.52 -36.68 19.43
CA ARG A 3 24.16 -36.17 19.20
C ARG A 3 24.17 -35.33 17.94
N LEU A 4 23.54 -35.84 16.88
CA LEU A 4 23.31 -35.13 15.63
C LEU A 4 22.24 -34.07 15.90
N LEU A 5 22.63 -32.82 15.94
CA LEU A 5 21.69 -31.69 16.00
C LEU A 5 21.11 -31.48 14.58
N ILE A 6 19.91 -31.99 14.35
CA ILE A 6 19.18 -31.71 13.13
C ILE A 6 18.67 -30.25 13.24
N LEU A 7 19.34 -29.34 12.57
CA LEU A 7 18.83 -27.98 12.36
C LEU A 7 17.62 -28.09 11.41
N LEU A 8 16.42 -28.03 11.96
CA LEU A 8 15.22 -27.83 11.13
C LEU A 8 15.33 -26.43 10.49
N PHE A 9 15.74 -26.37 9.24
CA PHE A 9 15.50 -25.23 8.39
C PHE A 9 13.98 -25.16 8.17
N LEU A 10 13.28 -24.37 8.98
CA LEU A 10 11.93 -23.92 8.62
C LEU A 10 12.10 -23.05 7.37
N PRO A 11 11.51 -23.42 6.23
CA PRO A 11 11.48 -22.54 5.08
C PRO A 11 10.73 -21.29 5.53
N THR A 12 11.39 -20.15 5.53
CA THR A 12 10.70 -18.86 5.61
C THR A 12 9.87 -18.75 4.36
N VAL A 13 8.59 -19.06 4.48
CA VAL A 13 7.60 -18.81 3.42
C VAL A 13 7.72 -17.33 3.11
N VAL A 14 8.25 -17.02 1.94
CA VAL A 14 8.25 -15.66 1.42
C VAL A 14 6.83 -15.40 0.92
N LEU A 15 5.91 -15.23 1.87
CA LEU A 15 4.56 -14.78 1.57
C LEU A 15 4.67 -13.42 0.91
N ALA A 16 3.78 -13.18 -0.02
CA ALA A 16 3.69 -11.90 -0.71
C ALA A 16 3.27 -10.84 0.31
N HIS A 17 4.26 -10.09 0.78
CA HIS A 17 4.04 -9.08 1.81
C HIS A 17 3.51 -7.79 1.21
N GLU A 18 2.64 -7.09 1.93
CA GLU A 18 2.22 -5.75 1.61
C GLU A 18 3.43 -4.82 1.51
N PHE A 19 3.30 -3.84 0.64
CA PHE A 19 4.28 -2.77 0.50
C PHE A 19 3.57 -1.43 0.66
N TRP A 20 4.10 -0.56 1.51
CA TRP A 20 3.48 0.74 1.74
C TRP A 20 4.50 1.86 2.00
N LEU A 21 4.03 3.08 1.87
CA LEU A 21 4.73 4.29 2.26
C LEU A 21 4.32 4.66 3.68
N GLN A 22 5.29 4.79 4.59
CA GLN A 22 5.06 5.10 6.00
C GLN A 22 5.77 6.41 6.36
N PRO A 23 5.06 7.55 6.32
CA PRO A 23 5.58 8.77 6.92
C PRO A 23 5.81 8.60 8.43
N ALA A 24 6.81 9.26 8.99
CA ALA A 24 7.03 9.29 10.44
C ALA A 24 5.82 9.90 11.17
N SER A 25 5.16 10.87 10.51
CA SER A 25 3.86 11.40 10.93
C SER A 25 3.00 11.63 9.69
N PHE A 26 1.71 11.34 9.79
CA PHE A 26 0.72 11.67 8.76
C PHE A 26 0.23 13.11 8.84
N ARG A 27 0.66 13.86 9.87
CA ARG A 27 0.42 15.29 10.07
C ARG A 27 1.75 15.97 10.37
N VAL A 28 2.08 16.98 9.60
CA VAL A 28 3.36 17.70 9.69
C VAL A 28 3.13 19.21 9.66
N ALA A 29 4.07 19.98 10.21
CA ALA A 29 4.08 21.41 9.96
C ALA A 29 4.45 21.68 8.49
N ALA A 30 3.79 22.64 7.86
CA ALA A 30 4.12 23.05 6.50
C ALA A 30 5.57 23.56 6.44
N GLY A 31 6.34 23.10 5.45
CA GLY A 31 7.75 23.40 5.31
C GLY A 31 8.71 22.55 6.15
N ALA A 32 8.21 21.81 7.13
CA ALA A 32 9.06 20.91 7.91
C ALA A 32 9.48 19.68 7.10
N ALA A 33 10.72 19.24 7.32
CA ALA A 33 11.18 17.96 6.79
C ALA A 33 10.59 16.81 7.61
N ALA A 34 10.09 15.79 6.93
CA ALA A 34 9.58 14.58 7.53
C ALA A 34 10.29 13.35 6.95
N THR A 35 10.50 12.32 7.76
CA THR A 35 11.05 11.05 7.31
C THR A 35 9.93 10.21 6.70
N LEU A 36 10.24 9.57 5.58
CA LEU A 36 9.36 8.65 4.88
C LEU A 36 10.06 7.29 4.76
N ARG A 37 9.43 6.24 5.25
CA ARG A 37 9.92 4.86 5.16
C ARG A 37 9.15 4.12 4.07
N LEU A 38 9.87 3.32 3.30
CA LEU A 38 9.31 2.35 2.36
C LEU A 38 9.36 1.00 3.05
N LEU A 39 8.21 0.44 3.37
CA LEU A 39 8.12 -0.77 4.17
C LEU A 39 7.52 -1.92 3.39
N VAL A 40 7.95 -3.13 3.74
CA VAL A 40 7.38 -4.40 3.28
C VAL A 40 7.18 -5.30 4.49
N GLY A 41 6.01 -5.93 4.60
CA GLY A 41 5.67 -6.76 5.75
C GLY A 41 4.21 -7.15 5.81
N GLU A 42 3.76 -7.59 6.96
CA GLU A 42 2.43 -8.10 7.22
C GLU A 42 1.79 -7.39 8.42
N ASN A 43 0.46 -7.37 8.46
CA ASN A 43 -0.29 -6.83 9.58
C ASN A 43 0.15 -5.41 9.99
N PHE A 44 0.45 -4.58 8.99
CA PHE A 44 0.93 -3.20 9.17
C PHE A 44 2.23 -3.11 9.98
N THR A 45 2.97 -4.20 10.05
CA THR A 45 4.31 -4.27 10.65
C THR A 45 5.31 -4.70 9.57
N GLY A 46 6.38 -3.94 9.37
CA GLY A 46 7.27 -4.19 8.25
C GLY A 46 8.71 -3.77 8.46
N LYS A 47 9.54 -4.28 7.57
CA LYS A 47 10.96 -3.94 7.45
C LYS A 47 11.18 -2.97 6.31
N ALA A 48 12.27 -2.22 6.35
CA ALA A 48 12.66 -1.34 5.26
C ALA A 48 12.86 -2.13 3.95
N TRP A 49 12.24 -1.63 2.87
CA TRP A 49 12.38 -2.23 1.54
C TRP A 49 13.78 -1.99 0.99
N ALA A 50 14.52 -3.06 0.79
CA ALA A 50 15.93 -2.99 0.39
C ALA A 50 16.11 -2.48 -1.05
N ARG A 51 17.17 -1.70 -1.28
CA ARG A 51 17.62 -1.21 -2.59
C ARG A 51 16.56 -0.48 -3.40
N PRO A 52 15.87 0.54 -2.84
CA PRO A 52 14.75 1.21 -3.50
C PRO A 52 15.17 1.90 -4.80
N THR A 53 16.38 2.47 -4.90
CA THR A 53 16.88 3.17 -6.09
C THR A 53 16.83 2.31 -7.35
N ARG A 54 17.12 1.02 -7.26
CA ARG A 54 17.08 0.07 -8.38
C ARG A 54 15.68 -0.42 -8.71
N ARG A 55 14.77 -0.37 -7.74
CA ARG A 55 13.43 -0.97 -7.83
C ARG A 55 12.34 0.05 -8.16
N VAL A 56 12.56 1.33 -7.88
CA VAL A 56 11.59 2.39 -8.12
C VAL A 56 11.59 2.81 -9.59
N ARG A 57 10.40 2.82 -10.21
CA ARG A 57 10.16 3.36 -11.55
C ARG A 57 9.70 4.81 -11.49
N ARG A 58 8.76 5.11 -10.59
CA ARG A 58 8.17 6.43 -10.38
C ARG A 58 8.04 6.69 -8.89
N PHE A 59 8.35 7.89 -8.45
CA PHE A 59 8.11 8.31 -7.08
C PHE A 59 7.86 9.81 -7.10
N VAL A 60 6.65 10.24 -6.74
CA VAL A 60 6.23 11.63 -6.85
C VAL A 60 5.49 12.08 -5.59
N ARG A 61 5.61 13.37 -5.29
CA ARG A 61 4.73 14.11 -4.39
C ARG A 61 3.84 15.02 -5.24
N CYS A 62 2.54 15.02 -4.96
CA CYS A 62 1.59 15.98 -5.51
C CYS A 62 1.11 16.85 -4.35
N GLY A 63 1.22 18.16 -4.48
CA GLY A 63 0.75 19.13 -3.51
C GLY A 63 -0.76 19.33 -3.55
N PRO A 64 -1.33 20.07 -2.58
CA PRO A 64 -2.77 20.20 -2.38
C PRO A 64 -3.51 20.85 -3.56
N GLY A 65 -2.87 21.79 -4.29
CA GLY A 65 -3.48 22.59 -5.37
C GLY A 65 -3.68 21.87 -6.71
N GLY A 66 -3.42 20.57 -6.80
CA GLY A 66 -3.66 19.81 -8.04
C GLY A 66 -2.47 19.74 -9.02
N GLY A 67 -2.72 19.77 -10.35
CA GLY A 67 -1.81 19.29 -11.38
C GLY A 67 -0.40 19.89 -11.47
N ALA A 68 -0.24 21.18 -11.24
CA ALA A 68 1.03 21.87 -11.42
C ALA A 68 2.05 21.62 -10.28
N ASP A 69 1.59 21.33 -9.04
CA ASP A 69 2.47 21.06 -7.91
C ASP A 69 2.79 19.56 -7.81
N SER A 70 3.71 19.10 -8.65
CA SER A 70 4.21 17.74 -8.63
C SER A 70 5.74 17.72 -8.61
N THR A 71 6.32 17.02 -7.66
CA THR A 71 7.76 16.89 -7.47
C THR A 71 8.20 15.44 -7.63
N ASP A 72 9.25 15.18 -8.41
CA ASP A 72 9.89 13.87 -8.48
C ASP A 72 10.72 13.64 -7.22
N LEU A 73 10.40 12.59 -6.49
CA LEU A 73 11.09 12.19 -5.26
C LEU A 73 12.18 11.13 -5.48
N ARG A 74 12.39 10.64 -6.71
CA ARG A 74 13.44 9.65 -6.96
C ARG A 74 14.85 10.16 -6.60
N PRO A 75 15.18 11.45 -6.82
CA PRO A 75 16.48 11.97 -6.37
C PRO A 75 16.69 11.92 -4.85
N ALA A 76 15.62 11.90 -4.06
CA ALA A 76 15.71 11.73 -2.61
C ALA A 76 16.05 10.31 -2.17
N LEU A 77 15.99 9.32 -3.05
CA LEU A 77 16.41 7.94 -2.82
C LEU A 77 17.93 7.80 -3.08
N LEU A 78 18.72 8.63 -2.42
CA LEU A 78 20.18 8.66 -2.64
C LEU A 78 20.84 7.37 -2.16
N ALA A 79 21.67 6.77 -3.01
CA ALA A 79 22.55 5.65 -2.66
C ALA A 79 21.88 4.55 -1.83
N ASP A 80 20.70 4.08 -2.26
CA ASP A 80 19.89 3.09 -1.53
C ASP A 80 19.37 3.57 -0.16
N SER A 81 19.14 4.87 0.01
CA SER A 81 18.48 5.41 1.21
C SER A 81 17.15 4.73 1.47
N LEU A 82 16.97 4.25 2.69
CA LEU A 82 15.76 3.54 3.13
C LEU A 82 14.75 4.47 3.82
N ALA A 83 15.15 5.69 4.09
CA ALA A 83 14.34 6.69 4.81
C ALA A 83 14.52 8.09 4.19
N PRO A 84 14.02 8.32 2.95
CA PRO A 84 14.14 9.61 2.29
C PRO A 84 13.44 10.71 3.09
N ALA A 85 14.00 11.92 3.07
CA ALA A 85 13.35 13.10 3.61
C ALA A 85 12.25 13.59 2.65
N LEU A 86 11.17 14.09 3.22
CA LEU A 86 10.02 14.66 2.52
C LEU A 86 9.73 16.04 3.09
N THR A 87 9.55 17.04 2.23
CA THR A 87 9.09 18.37 2.63
C THR A 87 7.76 18.67 1.96
N CYS A 88 6.74 18.97 2.78
CA CYS A 88 5.41 19.41 2.34
C CYS A 88 5.30 20.93 2.56
N ALA A 89 5.75 21.74 1.58
CA ALA A 89 5.88 23.17 1.75
C ALA A 89 4.53 23.89 1.88
N ALA A 90 3.55 23.56 1.04
CA ALA A 90 2.24 24.17 1.07
C ALA A 90 1.32 23.52 2.11
N PRO A 91 0.52 24.29 2.86
CA PRO A 91 -0.52 23.72 3.72
C PRO A 91 -1.59 22.98 2.90
N GLY A 92 -2.01 21.81 3.39
CA GLY A 92 -3.02 20.95 2.73
C GLY A 92 -2.57 19.50 2.65
N THR A 93 -3.40 18.69 2.01
CA THR A 93 -3.14 17.26 1.83
C THR A 93 -2.19 17.04 0.67
N HIS A 94 -1.04 16.44 0.94
CA HIS A 94 -0.09 15.99 -0.06
C HIS A 94 -0.31 14.52 -0.36
N LEU A 95 -0.28 14.16 -1.64
CA LEU A 95 -0.32 12.78 -2.10
C LEU A 95 1.08 12.34 -2.52
N LEU A 96 1.58 11.31 -1.88
CA LEU A 96 2.80 10.60 -2.28
C LEU A 96 2.39 9.37 -3.09
N ALA A 97 3.11 9.11 -4.18
CA ALA A 97 2.82 7.93 -5.00
C ALA A 97 4.10 7.31 -5.56
N LEU A 98 4.22 6.01 -5.40
CA LEU A 98 5.35 5.22 -5.86
C LEU A 98 4.86 4.06 -6.74
N THR A 99 5.59 3.79 -7.82
CA THR A 99 5.43 2.58 -8.64
C THR A 99 6.78 1.90 -8.77
N SER A 100 6.83 0.59 -8.49
CA SER A 100 8.04 -0.19 -8.67
C SER A 100 8.25 -0.58 -10.14
N ARG A 101 9.48 -1.02 -10.46
CA ARG A 101 9.74 -1.85 -11.63
C ARG A 101 9.13 -3.22 -11.42
N LEU A 102 8.96 -3.97 -12.50
CA LEU A 102 8.61 -5.39 -12.41
C LEU A 102 9.73 -6.17 -11.73
N ALA A 103 9.33 -7.14 -10.92
CA ALA A 103 10.21 -8.13 -10.32
C ALA A 103 9.64 -9.52 -10.59
N TYR A 104 10.45 -10.55 -10.43
CA TYR A 104 10.08 -11.94 -10.66
C TYR A 104 10.09 -12.71 -9.35
N LEU A 105 9.14 -13.62 -9.23
CA LEU A 105 9.00 -14.56 -8.12
C LEU A 105 8.64 -15.93 -8.70
N GLU A 106 9.25 -16.97 -8.17
CA GLU A 106 8.86 -18.36 -8.42
C GLU A 106 8.70 -19.06 -7.08
N LEU A 107 7.55 -19.69 -6.88
CA LEU A 107 7.22 -20.44 -5.68
C LEU A 107 6.86 -21.88 -6.03
N PRO A 108 7.18 -22.84 -5.15
CA PRO A 108 6.68 -24.21 -5.26
C PRO A 108 5.15 -24.23 -5.39
N ALA A 109 4.61 -25.24 -6.08
CA ALA A 109 3.19 -25.31 -6.39
C ALA A 109 2.27 -25.15 -5.18
N ALA A 110 2.60 -25.81 -4.07
CA ALA A 110 1.81 -25.75 -2.83
C ALA A 110 1.83 -24.36 -2.20
N GLU A 111 3.01 -23.72 -2.15
CA GLU A 111 3.20 -22.38 -1.59
C GLU A 111 2.46 -21.33 -2.43
N PHE A 112 2.59 -21.42 -3.76
CA PHE A 112 1.88 -20.50 -4.66
C PHE A 112 0.36 -20.66 -4.53
N THR A 113 -0.12 -21.89 -4.39
CA THR A 113 -1.55 -22.17 -4.17
C THR A 113 -2.06 -21.63 -2.82
N ALA A 114 -1.26 -21.72 -1.76
CA ALA A 114 -1.57 -21.13 -0.45
C ALA A 114 -1.65 -19.60 -0.57
N TYR A 115 -0.66 -18.98 -1.20
CA TYR A 115 -0.63 -17.55 -1.48
C TYR A 115 -1.88 -17.07 -2.24
N LEU A 116 -2.30 -17.79 -3.30
CA LEU A 116 -3.49 -17.42 -4.06
C LEU A 116 -4.76 -17.44 -3.21
N ARG A 117 -4.88 -18.36 -2.24
CA ARG A 117 -6.01 -18.43 -1.32
C ARG A 117 -6.01 -17.27 -0.32
N GLU A 118 -4.86 -17.01 0.27
CA GLU A 118 -4.67 -15.98 1.29
C GLU A 118 -4.99 -14.59 0.74
N GLU A 119 -4.53 -14.29 -0.47
CA GLU A 119 -4.76 -13.02 -1.14
C GLU A 119 -6.13 -12.92 -1.85
N GLY A 120 -6.96 -13.96 -1.78
CA GLY A 120 -8.27 -13.95 -2.44
C GLY A 120 -8.20 -13.96 -3.96
N LEU A 121 -7.11 -14.46 -4.54
CA LEU A 121 -6.86 -14.50 -5.98
C LEU A 121 -7.58 -15.68 -6.65
N GLY A 122 -8.90 -15.75 -6.43
CA GLY A 122 -9.73 -16.86 -6.81
C GLY A 122 -9.75 -17.18 -8.32
N TYR A 123 -9.53 -16.17 -9.18
CA TYR A 123 -9.41 -16.41 -10.62
C TYR A 123 -8.20 -17.29 -10.96
N ALA A 124 -7.02 -16.89 -10.50
CA ALA A 124 -5.79 -17.64 -10.74
C ALA A 124 -5.82 -19.02 -10.07
N LEU A 125 -6.39 -19.11 -8.86
CA LEU A 125 -6.56 -20.39 -8.17
C LEU A 125 -7.42 -21.36 -8.95
N ARG A 126 -8.59 -20.93 -9.43
CA ARG A 126 -9.49 -21.79 -10.25
C ARG A 126 -8.81 -22.24 -11.53
N GLN A 127 -8.20 -21.33 -12.27
CA GLN A 127 -7.52 -21.66 -13.52
C GLN A 127 -6.43 -22.73 -13.32
N ARG A 128 -5.64 -22.62 -12.24
CA ARG A 128 -4.63 -23.64 -11.91
C ARG A 128 -5.24 -24.98 -11.48
N GLN A 129 -6.37 -24.94 -10.76
CA GLN A 129 -7.10 -26.16 -10.39
C GLN A 129 -7.66 -26.89 -11.60
N GLU A 130 -8.31 -26.17 -12.51
CA GLU A 130 -8.86 -26.70 -13.75
C GLU A 130 -7.76 -27.30 -14.67
N ALA A 131 -6.58 -26.70 -14.68
CA ALA A 131 -5.42 -27.21 -15.42
C ALA A 131 -4.65 -28.34 -14.71
N GLY A 132 -5.04 -28.75 -13.49
CA GLY A 132 -4.31 -29.74 -12.69
C GLY A 132 -2.93 -29.27 -12.18
N GLU A 133 -2.67 -27.96 -12.23
CA GLU A 133 -1.37 -27.35 -11.92
C GLU A 133 -1.22 -26.94 -10.45
N ALA A 134 -2.31 -26.95 -9.68
CA ALA A 134 -2.34 -26.38 -8.33
C ALA A 134 -1.36 -27.05 -7.34
N THR A 135 -1.02 -28.32 -7.56
CA THR A 135 -0.10 -29.10 -6.72
C THR A 135 1.17 -29.56 -7.44
N THR A 136 1.23 -29.41 -8.76
CA THR A 136 2.28 -30.00 -9.59
C THR A 136 3.22 -28.99 -10.22
N LYS A 137 2.72 -27.80 -10.60
CA LYS A 137 3.50 -26.80 -11.32
C LYS A 137 3.86 -25.61 -10.41
N PRO A 138 5.13 -25.22 -10.32
CA PRO A 138 5.51 -23.99 -9.66
C PRO A 138 4.75 -22.77 -10.19
N GLY A 139 4.49 -21.81 -9.33
CA GLY A 139 3.89 -20.53 -9.74
C GLY A 139 4.99 -19.54 -10.12
N ARG A 140 4.98 -19.07 -11.36
CA ARG A 140 5.92 -18.08 -11.88
C ARG A 140 5.20 -16.76 -12.09
N GLU A 141 5.62 -15.75 -11.36
CA GLU A 141 4.94 -14.46 -11.27
C GLU A 141 5.88 -13.30 -11.58
N ALA A 142 5.46 -12.43 -12.49
CA ALA A 142 5.95 -11.07 -12.53
C ALA A 142 5.06 -10.20 -11.63
N TYR A 143 5.67 -9.35 -10.81
CA TYR A 143 4.89 -8.46 -9.94
C TYR A 143 5.41 -7.04 -9.94
N GLN A 144 4.52 -6.08 -9.69
CA GLN A 144 4.84 -4.69 -9.44
C GLN A 144 4.02 -4.14 -8.27
N ARG A 145 4.55 -3.10 -7.65
CA ARG A 145 3.95 -2.46 -6.48
C ARG A 145 3.63 -1.01 -6.77
N CYS A 146 2.42 -0.60 -6.39
CA CYS A 146 1.93 0.77 -6.44
C CYS A 146 1.55 1.18 -5.02
N ALA A 147 2.20 2.18 -4.45
CA ALA A 147 1.90 2.63 -3.10
C ALA A 147 1.58 4.11 -3.09
N LYS A 148 0.54 4.48 -2.34
CA LYS A 148 0.17 5.87 -2.08
C LYS A 148 0.20 6.16 -0.58
N ALA A 149 0.51 7.39 -0.21
CA ALA A 149 0.32 7.90 1.13
C ALA A 149 -0.24 9.32 1.09
N LEU A 150 -1.12 9.64 2.03
CA LEU A 150 -1.59 11.01 2.23
C LEU A 150 -0.90 11.59 3.45
N VAL A 151 -0.42 12.83 3.34
CA VAL A 151 0.19 13.59 4.44
C VAL A 151 -0.49 14.95 4.50
N LEU A 152 -1.00 15.31 5.67
CA LEU A 152 -1.55 16.64 5.92
C LEU A 152 -0.46 17.57 6.44
N ALA A 153 -0.18 18.65 5.71
CA ALA A 153 0.67 19.75 6.17
C ALA A 153 -0.18 20.91 6.67
N THR A 154 0.16 21.47 7.83
CA THR A 154 -0.60 22.57 8.44
C THR A 154 0.32 23.73 8.83
N SER A 155 -0.15 24.97 8.69
CA SER A 155 0.53 26.20 9.15
C SER A 155 -0.15 26.81 10.38
N GLY A 156 -0.98 26.02 11.08
CA GLY A 156 -1.75 26.47 12.24
C GLY A 156 -2.98 25.58 12.47
N PRO A 157 -3.88 25.96 13.36
CA PRO A 157 -5.02 25.13 13.75
C PRO A 157 -6.10 24.99 12.67
N ARG A 158 -6.11 25.87 11.68
CA ARG A 158 -7.11 25.85 10.60
C ARG A 158 -6.63 25.04 9.41
N LEU A 159 -7.45 24.11 8.95
CA LEU A 159 -7.22 23.41 7.69
C LEU A 159 -7.40 24.37 6.50
N PRO A 160 -6.62 24.19 5.41
CA PRO A 160 -6.81 24.93 4.17
C PRO A 160 -8.23 24.78 3.63
N SER A 161 -8.65 25.66 2.69
CA SER A 161 -9.95 25.55 2.03
C SER A 161 -10.14 24.15 1.42
N ALA A 162 -11.32 23.56 1.60
CA ALA A 162 -11.63 22.25 1.02
C ALA A 162 -11.61 22.27 -0.52
N ALA A 163 -11.94 23.40 -1.13
CA ALA A 163 -11.92 23.57 -2.58
C ALA A 163 -10.49 23.53 -3.16
N ALA A 164 -9.50 24.02 -2.39
CA ALA A 164 -8.11 24.05 -2.82
C ALA A 164 -7.35 22.76 -2.43
N ASP A 165 -7.91 21.91 -1.58
CA ASP A 165 -7.26 20.71 -1.03
C ASP A 165 -7.82 19.45 -1.69
N THR A 166 -7.37 19.14 -2.90
CA THR A 166 -7.94 18.08 -3.76
C THR A 166 -6.98 16.95 -4.10
N ALA A 167 -5.71 17.01 -3.68
CA ALA A 167 -4.70 16.00 -4.03
C ALA A 167 -5.09 14.59 -3.59
N PHE A 168 -5.79 14.42 -2.46
CA PHE A 168 -6.20 13.12 -1.93
C PHE A 168 -7.01 12.27 -2.94
N ARG A 169 -7.84 12.91 -3.77
CA ARG A 169 -8.71 12.25 -4.77
C ARG A 169 -8.10 12.14 -6.17
N ARG A 170 -6.81 12.50 -6.31
CA ARG A 170 -6.16 12.51 -7.62
C ARG A 170 -5.96 11.11 -8.16
N VAL A 171 -6.47 10.87 -9.36
CA VAL A 171 -6.20 9.67 -10.14
C VAL A 171 -4.89 9.89 -10.90
N LEU A 172 -3.92 8.99 -10.70
CA LEU A 172 -2.59 9.08 -11.31
C LEU A 172 -2.40 8.12 -12.48
N GLY A 173 -3.41 7.30 -12.80
CA GLY A 173 -3.35 6.28 -13.85
C GLY A 173 -2.35 5.17 -13.53
N LEU A 174 -2.15 4.85 -12.24
CA LEU A 174 -1.26 3.77 -11.85
C LEU A 174 -1.80 2.43 -12.34
N PRO A 175 -0.94 1.42 -12.53
CA PRO A 175 -1.37 0.07 -12.88
C PRO A 175 -2.49 -0.48 -12.00
N LEU A 176 -2.43 -0.19 -10.70
CA LEU A 176 -3.51 -0.39 -9.72
C LEU A 176 -3.42 0.72 -8.69
N GLU A 177 -4.53 1.33 -8.29
CA GLU A 177 -4.52 2.41 -7.31
C GLU A 177 -5.80 2.49 -6.47
N LEU A 178 -5.62 2.87 -5.21
CA LEU A 178 -6.68 3.21 -4.27
C LEU A 178 -6.83 4.74 -4.24
N VAL A 179 -8.06 5.23 -4.39
CA VAL A 179 -8.35 6.67 -4.50
C VAL A 179 -9.50 7.03 -3.58
N PRO A 180 -9.27 7.78 -2.48
CA PRO A 180 -10.34 8.28 -1.62
C PRO A 180 -11.24 9.27 -2.37
N GLU A 181 -12.53 9.25 -2.10
CA GLU A 181 -13.48 10.24 -2.64
C GLU A 181 -13.68 11.43 -1.68
N GLN A 182 -13.41 11.25 -0.39
CA GLN A 182 -13.40 12.29 0.64
C GLN A 182 -12.00 12.44 1.22
N ASN A 183 -11.67 13.62 1.72
CA ASN A 183 -10.42 13.84 2.42
C ASN A 183 -10.51 13.23 3.84
N PRO A 184 -9.72 12.19 4.18
CA PRO A 184 -9.82 11.53 5.48
C PRO A 184 -9.53 12.46 6.65
N TYR A 185 -8.72 13.50 6.44
CA TYR A 185 -8.37 14.48 7.47
C TYR A 185 -9.49 15.48 7.79
N ARG A 186 -10.56 15.50 7.00
CA ARG A 186 -11.74 16.36 7.20
C ARG A 186 -12.96 15.61 7.69
N LEU A 187 -12.86 14.30 7.78
CA LEU A 187 -13.93 13.45 8.29
C LEU A 187 -13.92 13.48 9.83
N ARG A 188 -15.07 13.24 10.43
CA ARG A 188 -15.19 13.04 11.87
C ARG A 188 -14.94 11.57 12.22
N PRO A 189 -14.52 11.26 13.46
CA PRO A 189 -14.51 9.88 13.94
C PRO A 189 -15.85 9.20 13.73
N GLY A 190 -15.84 7.96 13.25
CA GLY A 190 -17.05 7.20 12.89
C GLY A 190 -17.65 7.52 11.52
N ALA A 191 -17.17 8.55 10.82
CA ALA A 191 -17.66 8.84 9.47
C ALA A 191 -17.21 7.78 8.46
N ALA A 192 -17.98 7.67 7.38
CA ALA A 192 -17.65 6.79 6.28
C ALA A 192 -16.71 7.46 5.26
N LEU A 193 -15.68 6.74 4.86
CA LEU A 193 -14.79 7.08 3.76
C LEU A 193 -15.07 6.14 2.59
N THR A 194 -15.38 6.69 1.42
CA THR A 194 -15.46 5.92 0.18
C THR A 194 -14.10 5.91 -0.50
N VAL A 195 -13.64 4.72 -0.90
CA VAL A 195 -12.40 4.55 -1.66
C VAL A 195 -12.72 3.82 -2.96
N ARG A 196 -12.16 4.30 -4.07
CA ARG A 196 -12.22 3.61 -5.37
C ARG A 196 -10.99 2.74 -5.55
N VAL A 197 -11.20 1.54 -6.07
CA VAL A 197 -10.14 0.68 -6.61
C VAL A 197 -10.13 0.87 -8.12
N LEU A 198 -9.01 1.35 -8.64
CA LEU A 198 -8.86 1.66 -10.07
C LEU A 198 -7.66 0.89 -10.66
N ARG A 199 -7.83 0.37 -11.87
CA ARG A 199 -6.77 -0.18 -12.71
C ARG A 199 -6.61 0.71 -13.93
N GLN A 200 -5.48 1.39 -14.06
CA GLN A 200 -5.24 2.34 -15.17
C GLN A 200 -6.40 3.34 -15.35
N GLY A 201 -6.94 3.84 -14.23
CA GLY A 201 -8.07 4.78 -14.22
C GLY A 201 -9.46 4.15 -14.34
N GLN A 202 -9.57 2.85 -14.63
CA GLN A 202 -10.85 2.15 -14.77
C GLN A 202 -11.24 1.46 -13.45
N PRO A 203 -12.54 1.46 -13.06
CA PRO A 203 -13.01 0.78 -11.87
C PRO A 203 -12.69 -0.72 -11.89
N VAL A 204 -12.38 -1.27 -10.71
CA VAL A 204 -12.18 -2.71 -10.50
C VAL A 204 -13.30 -3.24 -9.61
N PRO A 205 -14.32 -3.91 -10.17
CA PRO A 205 -15.37 -4.57 -9.39
C PRO A 205 -14.84 -5.78 -8.62
N GLY A 206 -15.40 -6.02 -7.43
CA GLY A 206 -15.12 -7.21 -6.63
C GLY A 206 -13.69 -7.31 -6.11
N ALA A 207 -12.91 -6.22 -6.13
CA ALA A 207 -11.56 -6.22 -5.57
C ALA A 207 -11.62 -6.44 -4.06
N GLN A 208 -10.88 -7.44 -3.58
CA GLN A 208 -10.64 -7.63 -2.17
C GLN A 208 -9.66 -6.56 -1.68
N VAL A 209 -10.00 -5.87 -0.62
CA VAL A 209 -9.15 -4.86 0.01
C VAL A 209 -8.98 -5.20 1.48
N GLN A 210 -7.75 -5.46 1.87
CA GLN A 210 -7.39 -5.63 3.27
C GLN A 210 -7.25 -4.26 3.92
N VAL A 211 -7.76 -4.11 5.13
CA VAL A 211 -7.76 -2.84 5.85
C VAL A 211 -7.19 -3.05 7.25
N TRP A 212 -6.13 -2.34 7.57
CA TRP A 212 -5.55 -2.29 8.91
C TRP A 212 -5.72 -0.89 9.48
N GLN A 213 -6.05 -0.83 10.75
CA GLN A 213 -6.06 0.39 11.55
C GLN A 213 -5.24 0.17 12.81
N VAL A 214 -4.31 1.07 13.07
CA VAL A 214 -3.58 1.10 14.34
C VAL A 214 -4.34 2.03 15.28
N SER A 215 -4.78 1.54 16.44
CA SER A 215 -5.37 2.40 17.47
C SER A 215 -4.31 3.31 18.07
N ALA A 216 -4.70 4.52 18.45
CA ALA A 216 -3.86 5.36 19.30
C ALA A 216 -3.61 4.63 20.63
N PRO A 217 -2.40 4.76 21.25
CA PRO A 217 -2.17 4.25 22.58
C PRO A 217 -3.18 4.88 23.54
N ASP A 218 -3.87 4.07 24.32
CA ASP A 218 -4.70 4.60 25.41
C ASP A 218 -3.82 4.85 26.63
N ALA A 219 -3.52 6.14 26.86
CA ALA A 219 -2.69 6.56 27.98
C ALA A 219 -3.30 6.19 29.35
N LYS A 220 -4.63 6.04 29.43
CA LYS A 220 -5.32 5.65 30.67
C LYS A 220 -5.19 4.15 30.93
N LEU A 221 -5.21 3.34 29.89
CA LEU A 221 -5.13 1.87 29.99
C LEU A 221 -3.69 1.35 29.90
N LYS A 222 -2.69 2.22 29.64
CA LYS A 222 -1.28 1.83 29.39
C LYS A 222 -1.17 0.69 28.36
N SER A 223 -2.15 0.60 27.45
CA SER A 223 -2.19 -0.46 26.45
C SER A 223 -1.27 -0.12 25.27
N ALA A 224 -0.59 -1.14 24.74
CA ALA A 224 0.13 -1.00 23.48
C ALA A 224 -0.86 -0.68 22.34
N PRO A 225 -0.41 0.00 21.26
CA PRO A 225 -1.24 0.18 20.06
C PRO A 225 -1.75 -1.17 19.56
N ALA A 226 -3.06 -1.30 19.39
CA ALA A 226 -3.66 -2.50 18.81
C ALA A 226 -3.87 -2.30 17.31
N VAL A 227 -3.63 -3.35 16.52
CA VAL A 227 -3.95 -3.37 15.10
C VAL A 227 -5.26 -4.11 14.91
N THR A 228 -6.27 -3.44 14.38
CA THR A 228 -7.49 -4.10 13.89
C THR A 228 -7.36 -4.35 12.42
N HIS A 229 -7.84 -5.50 11.96
CA HIS A 229 -7.79 -5.93 10.58
C HIS A 229 -9.17 -6.43 10.14
N PHE A 230 -9.58 -6.06 8.92
CA PHE A 230 -10.78 -6.59 8.27
C PHE A 230 -10.64 -6.52 6.75
N THR A 231 -11.47 -7.28 6.07
CA THR A 231 -11.54 -7.32 4.61
C THR A 231 -12.81 -6.62 4.13
N ALA A 232 -12.66 -5.81 3.08
CA ALA A 232 -13.75 -5.16 2.38
C ALA A 232 -13.68 -5.49 0.89
N TYR A 233 -14.81 -5.37 0.18
CA TYR A 233 -14.88 -5.64 -1.25
C TYR A 233 -15.43 -4.44 -2.00
N SER A 234 -14.87 -4.14 -3.17
CA SER A 234 -15.40 -3.10 -4.04
C SER A 234 -16.68 -3.56 -4.73
N ASN A 235 -17.64 -2.64 -4.89
CA ASN A 235 -18.88 -2.87 -5.63
C ASN A 235 -18.67 -2.85 -7.16
N ALA A 236 -19.76 -2.90 -7.95
CA ALA A 236 -19.72 -2.88 -9.40
C ALA A 236 -19.05 -1.61 -9.98
N GLN A 237 -19.05 -0.49 -9.26
CA GLN A 237 -18.40 0.76 -9.63
C GLN A 237 -16.96 0.87 -9.08
N GLY A 238 -16.40 -0.22 -8.55
CA GLY A 238 -15.07 -0.23 -7.94
C GLY A 238 -14.99 0.53 -6.62
N ARG A 239 -16.11 0.82 -5.95
CA ARG A 239 -16.15 1.57 -4.68
C ARG A 239 -16.28 0.64 -3.49
N LEU A 240 -15.56 0.94 -2.42
CA LEU A 240 -15.74 0.34 -1.11
C LEU A 240 -15.94 1.43 -0.06
N LEU A 241 -16.63 1.08 1.03
CA LEU A 241 -16.95 1.99 2.12
C LEU A 241 -16.24 1.51 3.38
N LEU A 242 -15.52 2.42 4.04
CA LEU A 242 -14.83 2.18 5.31
C LEU A 242 -15.40 3.13 6.37
N ARG A 243 -15.53 2.66 7.62
CA ARG A 243 -15.80 3.52 8.75
C ARG A 243 -14.49 3.87 9.46
N LEU A 244 -14.20 5.16 9.60
CA LEU A 244 -12.97 5.64 10.26
C LEU A 244 -13.21 5.80 11.75
N ASN A 245 -12.90 4.79 12.54
CA ASN A 245 -13.25 4.73 13.98
C ASN A 245 -12.22 5.41 14.90
N GLY A 246 -11.04 5.80 14.40
CA GLY A 246 -9.99 6.36 15.26
C GLY A 246 -8.97 7.20 14.52
N ALA A 247 -8.16 7.92 15.29
CA ALA A 247 -7.12 8.85 14.82
C ALA A 247 -5.86 8.17 14.30
N GLY A 248 -5.66 6.90 14.61
CA GLY A 248 -4.47 6.16 14.22
C GLY A 248 -4.32 5.99 12.72
N PRO A 249 -3.13 5.56 12.26
CA PRO A 249 -2.89 5.33 10.86
C PRO A 249 -3.70 4.15 10.30
N TYR A 250 -4.09 4.29 9.04
CA TYR A 250 -4.75 3.27 8.24
C TYR A 250 -3.83 2.81 7.12
N LEU A 251 -3.85 1.51 6.83
CA LEU A 251 -3.29 0.89 5.64
C LEU A 251 -4.42 0.14 4.93
N LEU A 252 -4.61 0.43 3.66
CA LEU A 252 -5.44 -0.33 2.74
C LEU A 252 -4.52 -0.99 1.74
N ALA A 253 -4.72 -2.29 1.48
CA ALA A 253 -3.95 -3.01 0.47
C ALA A 253 -4.86 -3.91 -0.38
N THR A 254 -4.52 -4.05 -1.64
CA THR A 254 -5.20 -4.94 -2.60
C THR A 254 -4.20 -5.46 -3.61
N VAL A 255 -4.47 -6.64 -4.14
CA VAL A 255 -3.71 -7.23 -5.22
C VAL A 255 -4.65 -7.68 -6.33
N ARG A 256 -4.21 -7.54 -7.58
CA ARG A 256 -4.85 -8.10 -8.75
C ARG A 256 -3.86 -8.95 -9.51
N MET A 257 -4.26 -10.16 -9.85
CA MET A 257 -3.47 -11.09 -10.66
C MET A 257 -4.21 -11.40 -11.96
N GLU A 258 -3.46 -11.47 -13.05
CA GLU A 258 -3.93 -11.82 -14.38
C GLU A 258 -2.87 -12.68 -15.09
N ASN A 259 -3.22 -13.31 -16.19
CA ASN A 259 -2.24 -14.05 -17.00
C ASN A 259 -1.19 -13.08 -17.53
N ALA A 260 0.07 -13.48 -17.44
CA ALA A 260 1.16 -12.65 -17.96
C ALA A 260 1.03 -12.53 -19.49
N PRO A 261 1.17 -11.33 -20.07
CA PRO A 261 1.24 -11.17 -21.51
C PRO A 261 2.36 -12.02 -22.11
N PRO A 262 2.16 -12.70 -23.25
CA PRO A 262 3.19 -13.58 -23.85
C PRO A 262 4.52 -12.89 -24.15
N ALA A 263 4.48 -11.56 -24.43
CA ALA A 263 5.65 -10.74 -24.71
C ALA A 263 6.29 -10.12 -23.45
N LEU A 264 5.81 -10.46 -22.24
CA LEU A 264 6.35 -9.88 -21.03
C LEU A 264 7.77 -10.38 -20.76
N GLY A 265 8.76 -9.58 -21.13
CA GLY A 265 10.17 -9.79 -20.81
C GLY A 265 10.51 -9.13 -19.48
N LEU A 266 11.35 -9.78 -18.69
CA LEU A 266 11.89 -9.25 -17.45
C LEU A 266 13.39 -9.03 -17.58
N PRO A 267 13.92 -7.85 -17.25
CA PRO A 267 15.36 -7.59 -17.32
C PRO A 267 16.15 -8.57 -16.44
N GLY A 268 17.20 -9.17 -17.00
CA GLY A 268 18.14 -10.02 -16.26
C GLY A 268 17.67 -11.45 -16.00
N THR A 269 16.57 -11.92 -16.63
CA THR A 269 16.14 -13.32 -16.55
C THR A 269 15.59 -13.81 -17.89
N THR A 270 15.79 -15.09 -18.19
CA THR A 270 15.14 -15.81 -19.29
C THR A 270 13.82 -16.45 -18.86
N ALA A 271 13.51 -16.41 -17.58
CA ALA A 271 12.29 -16.97 -17.04
C ALA A 271 11.05 -16.23 -17.58
N ARG A 272 10.06 -16.98 -18.01
CA ARG A 272 8.77 -16.44 -18.45
C ARG A 272 7.75 -16.59 -17.32
N PRO A 273 7.17 -15.48 -16.83
CA PRO A 273 6.10 -15.58 -15.85
C PRO A 273 4.82 -16.16 -16.50
N ASP A 274 4.07 -16.93 -15.74
CA ASP A 274 2.71 -17.35 -16.11
C ASP A 274 1.70 -16.26 -15.68
N TRP A 275 2.03 -15.52 -14.63
CA TRP A 275 1.17 -14.55 -13.96
C TRP A 275 1.80 -13.17 -13.89
N LEU A 276 0.94 -12.16 -13.97
CA LEU A 276 1.28 -10.76 -13.67
C LEU A 276 0.41 -10.28 -12.52
N SER A 277 1.02 -9.97 -11.39
CA SER A 277 0.31 -9.34 -10.29
C SER A 277 0.66 -7.87 -10.14
N THR A 278 -0.31 -7.10 -9.70
CA THR A 278 -0.14 -5.70 -9.34
C THR A 278 -0.71 -5.48 -7.94
N TRP A 279 0.16 -5.01 -7.06
CA TRP A 279 -0.15 -4.69 -5.68
C TRP A 279 -0.40 -3.20 -5.56
N ALA A 280 -1.39 -2.81 -4.79
CA ALA A 280 -1.64 -1.41 -4.49
C ALA A 280 -1.89 -1.21 -3.00
N SER A 281 -1.35 -0.13 -2.46
CA SER A 281 -1.61 0.30 -1.09
C SER A 281 -1.92 1.78 -1.00
N LEU A 282 -2.62 2.15 0.09
CA LEU A 282 -2.89 3.52 0.48
C LEU A 282 -2.75 3.63 2.00
N THR A 283 -1.92 4.57 2.45
CA THR A 283 -1.80 4.90 3.88
C THR A 283 -2.21 6.34 4.16
N PHE A 284 -2.83 6.56 5.30
CA PHE A 284 -3.20 7.90 5.79
C PHE A 284 -3.43 7.89 7.29
N GLY A 285 -3.37 9.05 7.94
CA GLY A 285 -3.80 9.23 9.32
C GLY A 285 -5.31 9.34 9.42
N GLY A 286 -5.89 8.78 10.45
CA GLY A 286 -7.33 8.90 10.71
C GLY A 286 -7.75 10.33 11.10
N PRO A 287 -9.06 10.56 11.29
CA PRO A 287 -9.61 11.84 11.72
C PRO A 287 -9.12 12.20 13.14
N ASP A 288 -9.03 13.50 13.42
CA ASP A 288 -8.71 13.96 14.78
C ASP A 288 -9.81 13.53 15.76
N MET A 289 -9.39 12.95 16.87
CA MET A 289 -10.30 12.75 17.99
C MET A 289 -10.61 14.12 18.60
N PRO A 290 -11.87 14.42 18.95
CA PRO A 290 -12.17 15.63 19.68
C PRO A 290 -11.35 15.61 20.96
N THR A 291 -10.55 16.64 21.20
CA THR A 291 -9.97 16.91 22.51
C THR A 291 -11.16 17.19 23.42
N ASN A 292 -11.44 16.30 24.37
CA ASN A 292 -12.38 16.59 25.43
C ASN A 292 -11.85 17.87 26.11
N ALA A 293 -12.48 19.01 25.78
CA ALA A 293 -12.30 20.22 26.56
C ALA A 293 -12.87 19.91 27.95
N HIS A 294 -11.97 19.76 28.92
CA HIS A 294 -12.31 19.76 30.34
C HIS A 294 -12.54 21.17 30.84
#